data_48608deb8d198435f2a46adae7ae2e35
#
_entry.id   48608deb8d198435f2a46adae7ae2e35
#
_cell.length_a   1.000
_cell.length_b   1.000
_cell.length_c   1.000
_cell.angle_alpha   90.00
_cell.angle_beta   90.00
_cell.angle_gamma   90.00
#
_symmetry.space_group_name_H-M   'P 1'
#
loop_
_entity.id
_entity.type
_entity.pdbx_description
1 polymer ?
#
loop_
_entity_poly.entity_id
_entity_poly.type
_entity_poly.pdbx_seq_one_letter_code
_entity_poly.pdbx_strand_id
1 'polypeptide(L)'
;MRSSVRSIAFLLTSVAAFSAYAGGSPTMETDTDSAASDAAVASDSATSGSGSNSSASSAGSSSGASSNLSSGTSGSSAAGSSSASSPGTSSSSQGAEAGGFVAIEDDPLIVDTSSIMDDDGMGKVSVQWQISGDDNKWMNITGATQQSFTPQQKHVGQRLRVMINYVDGQGNMEILRSPASNPVQNVNDKPTGSPILSGTAMEGDALVVDTSTIYDEDGMGLYDVIWQRSSTKTEWETYPNATTEVLRLGQNNVGYSYRAIITYVDRYNTREVLISNVSELVLNVDDPVEGEILLSGEPVEGETLSVRTDNVSDEDGIASLSVSWEHSKDGRNWRALDMPSTTAIKLGQSFVGMQIRAKATVVDTFGVETVIYSKPSNAVKNVNNAPVGSITVRRVGS
;
A
#
# COMPACT_ATOMS: atom_id res chain seq x y z
N MET A 1 22.18 -26.81 41.17
CA MET A 1 21.99 -27.09 39.74
C MET A 1 22.29 -25.80 38.98
N ARG A 2 23.42 -25.77 38.30
CA ARG A 2 23.87 -24.58 37.52
C ARG A 2 23.42 -24.78 36.08
N SER A 3 22.61 -23.86 35.54
CA SER A 3 22.25 -23.84 34.14
C SER A 3 23.12 -22.80 33.40
N SER A 4 23.83 -23.29 32.41
CA SER A 4 24.79 -22.60 31.58
C SER A 4 24.05 -21.92 30.41
N VAL A 5 24.16 -20.60 30.30
CA VAL A 5 23.72 -19.83 29.14
C VAL A 5 24.88 -19.81 28.14
N ARG A 6 24.64 -20.36 26.94
CA ARG A 6 25.57 -20.29 25.80
C ARG A 6 25.21 -19.08 24.95
N SER A 7 26.12 -18.11 24.90
CA SER A 7 26.12 -17.03 23.90
C SER A 7 26.57 -17.59 22.56
N ILE A 8 25.76 -17.34 21.52
CA ILE A 8 26.13 -17.59 20.11
C ILE A 8 26.50 -16.24 19.51
N ALA A 9 27.79 -16.06 19.22
CA ALA A 9 28.28 -14.95 18.45
C ALA A 9 28.13 -15.25 16.96
N PHE A 10 27.44 -14.39 16.22
CA PHE A 10 27.43 -14.41 14.75
C PHE A 10 28.60 -13.58 14.23
N LEU A 11 29.49 -14.25 13.52
CA LEU A 11 30.63 -13.66 12.81
C LEU A 11 30.15 -13.30 11.40
N LEU A 12 30.05 -12.01 11.07
CA LEU A 12 29.87 -11.54 9.71
C LEU A 12 31.24 -11.43 9.03
N THR A 13 31.49 -12.27 8.06
CA THR A 13 32.60 -12.11 7.11
C THR A 13 32.10 -11.37 5.87
N SER A 14 32.59 -10.15 5.69
CA SER A 14 32.46 -9.37 4.46
C SER A 14 33.44 -9.89 3.40
N VAL A 15 32.92 -10.26 2.24
CA VAL A 15 33.76 -10.49 1.03
C VAL A 15 33.53 -9.33 0.08
N ALA A 16 34.52 -8.47 -0.02
CA ALA A 16 34.62 -7.46 -1.06
C ALA A 16 35.22 -8.11 -2.31
N ALA A 17 34.50 -8.10 -3.42
CA ALA A 17 35.05 -8.45 -4.74
C ALA A 17 35.22 -7.16 -5.55
N PHE A 18 36.47 -6.72 -5.69
CA PHE A 18 36.90 -5.74 -6.69
C PHE A 18 36.99 -6.44 -8.06
N SER A 19 36.32 -5.91 -9.07
CA SER A 19 36.63 -6.19 -10.45
C SER A 19 36.90 -4.88 -11.18
N ALA A 20 38.16 -4.66 -11.50
CA ALA A 20 38.63 -3.62 -12.39
C ALA A 20 38.43 -4.06 -13.82
N TYR A 21 37.82 -3.19 -14.64
CA TYR A 21 37.95 -3.29 -16.09
C TYR A 21 38.31 -1.93 -16.66
N ALA A 22 39.46 -1.93 -17.35
CA ALA A 22 40.11 -0.76 -17.93
C ALA A 22 39.64 -0.53 -19.39
N GLY A 23 39.53 0.75 -19.73
CA GLY A 23 40.03 1.31 -21.00
C GLY A 23 39.10 1.29 -22.19
N GLY A 24 38.85 2.49 -22.73
CA GLY A 24 38.49 2.70 -24.12
C GLY A 24 37.59 3.89 -24.36
N SER A 25 38.17 5.09 -24.53
CA SER A 25 37.51 6.21 -25.22
C SER A 25 37.52 5.99 -26.72
N PRO A 26 36.53 6.48 -27.44
CA PRO A 26 36.83 7.16 -28.69
C PRO A 26 36.20 8.57 -28.76
N THR A 27 36.98 9.38 -29.30
CA THR A 27 37.01 10.70 -29.92
C THR A 27 35.69 11.23 -30.48
N MET A 28 35.59 12.56 -30.29
CA MET A 28 34.71 13.53 -30.99
C MET A 28 34.74 13.37 -32.52
N GLU A 29 33.56 13.53 -33.11
CA GLU A 29 33.45 14.25 -34.39
C GLU A 29 32.25 15.22 -34.32
N THR A 30 32.56 16.44 -34.61
CA THR A 30 31.69 17.58 -34.83
C THR A 30 31.14 17.57 -36.24
N ASP A 31 29.84 17.74 -36.41
CA ASP A 31 29.35 18.38 -37.63
C ASP A 31 28.20 19.35 -37.32
N THR A 32 28.46 20.55 -37.71
CA THR A 32 27.60 21.69 -37.81
C THR A 32 26.77 21.60 -39.09
N ASP A 33 25.46 21.84 -39.03
CA ASP A 33 24.83 22.81 -39.94
C ASP A 33 23.42 23.21 -39.54
N SER A 34 23.22 24.38 -39.39
CA SER A 34 22.37 25.51 -39.70
C SER A 34 21.08 25.21 -40.48
N ALA A 35 19.96 25.76 -39.97
CA ALA A 35 19.07 26.71 -40.60
C ALA A 35 17.78 26.93 -39.78
N ALA A 36 17.61 28.01 -39.30
CA ALA A 36 16.69 29.12 -39.16
C ALA A 36 15.40 29.09 -40.00
N SER A 37 14.29 29.43 -39.34
CA SER A 37 13.28 30.47 -39.67
C SER A 37 12.06 30.20 -38.80
N ASP A 38 11.67 31.08 -37.91
CA ASP A 38 11.07 32.40 -38.03
C ASP A 38 9.54 32.41 -38.04
N ALA A 39 9.03 33.33 -37.25
CA ALA A 39 7.71 33.97 -37.22
C ALA A 39 6.66 33.37 -36.26
N ALA A 40 6.36 33.96 -35.14
CA ALA A 40 5.87 35.31 -34.78
C ALA A 40 4.34 35.40 -34.64
N VAL A 41 3.94 35.78 -33.40
CA VAL A 41 2.98 36.84 -33.04
C VAL A 41 1.48 36.62 -33.18
N ALA A 42 0.78 36.74 -32.08
CA ALA A 42 -0.20 37.73 -31.58
C ALA A 42 -1.08 37.10 -30.50
N SER A 43 -1.03 37.51 -29.23
CA SER A 43 -1.79 38.55 -28.53
C SER A 43 -3.24 38.74 -29.02
N ASP A 44 -4.20 38.48 -28.18
CA ASP A 44 -5.07 39.52 -27.68
C ASP A 44 -5.94 39.06 -26.51
N SER A 45 -6.06 39.89 -25.61
CA SER A 45 -6.73 40.25 -24.42
C SER A 45 -8.27 40.37 -24.51
N ALA A 46 -8.81 40.40 -23.32
CA ALA A 46 -9.98 41.13 -22.81
C ALA A 46 -11.21 40.27 -22.52
N THR A 47 -11.73 40.30 -21.39
CA THR A 47 -12.26 41.14 -20.37
C THR A 47 -13.59 40.64 -19.86
N SER A 48 -13.67 40.55 -18.56
CA SER A 48 -14.75 40.95 -17.66
C SER A 48 -16.20 40.45 -17.87
N GLY A 49 -16.74 40.01 -16.75
CA GLY A 49 -18.20 39.92 -16.55
C GLY A 49 -18.58 39.32 -15.22
N SER A 50 -18.60 40.15 -14.21
CA SER A 50 -19.20 40.01 -12.89
C SER A 50 -20.71 39.67 -12.95
N GLY A 51 -21.17 38.90 -11.97
CA GLY A 51 -22.59 38.71 -11.72
C GLY A 51 -22.87 37.93 -10.48
N SER A 52 -22.92 38.64 -9.35
CA SER A 52 -23.44 38.27 -8.03
C SER A 52 -24.96 38.08 -8.05
N ASN A 53 -25.47 37.14 -7.26
CA ASN A 53 -26.56 37.28 -6.26
C ASN A 53 -27.01 35.88 -5.82
N SER A 54 -26.85 35.49 -4.60
CA SER A 54 -27.55 35.78 -3.35
C SER A 54 -28.96 35.21 -3.23
N SER A 55 -29.11 34.63 -2.06
CA SER A 55 -30.28 34.42 -1.20
C SER A 55 -31.03 33.10 -1.42
N ALA A 56 -31.13 32.29 -0.43
CA ALA A 56 -31.59 32.31 0.95
C ALA A 56 -32.79 31.37 1.15
N SER A 57 -32.66 30.55 2.19
CA SER A 57 -33.63 30.14 3.20
C SER A 57 -34.91 29.41 2.80
N SER A 58 -35.19 28.26 3.41
CA SER A 58 -35.93 28.05 4.66
C SER A 58 -36.22 26.56 4.83
N ALA A 59 -35.87 25.95 5.90
CA ALA A 59 -36.58 25.62 7.12
C ALA A 59 -37.96 24.95 6.89
N GLY A 60 -38.08 23.74 7.43
CA GLY A 60 -39.36 23.06 7.61
C GLY A 60 -39.20 21.73 8.34
N SER A 61 -39.35 21.81 9.65
CA SER A 61 -39.45 20.73 10.63
C SER A 61 -40.80 20.00 10.57
N SER A 62 -40.79 18.72 11.02
CA SER A 62 -41.69 18.10 12.00
C SER A 62 -41.74 16.59 11.79
N SER A 63 -41.26 15.79 12.71
CA SER A 63 -41.93 15.26 13.93
C SER A 63 -42.96 14.16 13.66
N GLY A 64 -42.75 13.03 14.34
CA GLY A 64 -43.76 11.99 14.60
C GLY A 64 -43.13 10.62 14.71
N ALA A 65 -42.61 10.15 15.73
CA ALA A 65 -42.99 9.42 16.93
C ALA A 65 -44.00 8.29 16.70
N SER A 66 -43.62 7.10 17.10
CA SER A 66 -44.16 6.17 18.07
C SER A 66 -44.02 4.72 17.66
N SER A 67 -43.16 4.03 18.37
CA SER A 67 -43.36 2.93 19.32
C SER A 67 -44.33 1.79 18.93
N ASN A 68 -43.83 0.55 18.90
CA ASN A 68 -44.31 -0.41 19.91
C ASN A 68 -43.40 -1.63 20.02
N LEU A 69 -43.11 -1.93 21.25
CA LEU A 69 -42.50 -3.16 21.77
C LEU A 69 -43.49 -4.33 21.66
N SER A 70 -42.97 -5.53 21.39
CA SER A 70 -43.47 -6.68 22.13
C SER A 70 -42.42 -7.80 22.17
N SER A 71 -42.12 -8.13 23.36
CA SER A 71 -41.33 -9.18 23.95
C SER A 71 -41.88 -10.58 23.69
N GLY A 72 -40.99 -11.56 23.71
CA GLY A 72 -41.35 -12.97 23.77
C GLY A 72 -40.13 -13.91 23.80
N THR A 73 -39.66 -14.13 24.96
CA THR A 73 -38.90 -15.12 25.70
C THR A 73 -38.70 -16.52 25.12
N SER A 74 -37.47 -16.97 25.29
CA SER A 74 -36.95 -18.22 25.89
C SER A 74 -37.06 -19.54 25.14
N GLY A 75 -35.88 -20.24 25.13
CA GLY A 75 -35.80 -21.67 25.11
C GLY A 75 -34.54 -22.27 24.50
N SER A 76 -33.47 -22.36 25.26
CA SER A 76 -32.64 -23.47 25.67
C SER A 76 -32.17 -24.51 24.64
N SER A 77 -30.82 -24.52 24.45
CA SER A 77 -29.88 -25.65 24.47
C SER A 77 -30.16 -26.95 23.71
N ALA A 78 -29.21 -27.33 22.82
CA ALA A 78 -28.41 -28.56 23.01
C ALA A 78 -27.36 -28.71 21.89
N ALA A 79 -26.17 -29.11 22.29
CA ALA A 79 -25.02 -29.46 21.48
C ALA A 79 -25.24 -30.77 20.68
N GLY A 80 -24.58 -30.87 19.50
CA GLY A 80 -24.54 -32.11 18.73
C GLY A 80 -23.59 -32.04 17.53
N SER A 81 -22.38 -32.48 17.76
CA SER A 81 -21.32 -33.04 16.88
C SER A 81 -21.52 -33.14 15.38
N SER A 82 -20.49 -32.62 14.72
CA SER A 82 -19.79 -33.00 13.47
C SER A 82 -20.28 -34.23 12.71
N SER A 83 -20.55 -34.05 11.42
CA SER A 83 -20.16 -34.99 10.39
C SER A 83 -20.08 -34.25 9.04
N ALA A 84 -18.89 -34.33 8.44
CA ALA A 84 -18.63 -33.94 7.09
C ALA A 84 -19.44 -34.82 6.13
N SER A 85 -20.24 -34.18 5.28
CA SER A 85 -20.80 -34.84 4.11
C SER A 85 -20.60 -33.95 2.89
N SER A 86 -20.03 -34.56 1.88
CA SER A 86 -19.77 -34.06 0.52
C SER A 86 -20.96 -33.27 -0.04
N PRO A 87 -20.72 -32.23 -0.89
CA PRO A 87 -21.78 -31.55 -1.58
C PRO A 87 -22.37 -32.46 -2.63
N GLY A 88 -23.52 -33.00 -2.33
CA GLY A 88 -24.38 -33.62 -3.30
C GLY A 88 -24.90 -32.52 -4.22
N THR A 89 -24.74 -32.74 -5.50
CA THR A 89 -25.43 -32.02 -6.59
C THR A 89 -26.93 -31.97 -6.34
N SER A 90 -27.41 -30.88 -5.77
CA SER A 90 -28.82 -30.57 -5.76
C SER A 90 -29.13 -29.78 -7.03
N SER A 91 -29.54 -30.47 -8.09
CA SER A 91 -30.23 -29.86 -9.20
C SER A 91 -31.54 -29.25 -8.70
N SER A 92 -31.54 -27.96 -8.41
CA SER A 92 -32.78 -27.21 -8.24
C SER A 92 -33.39 -27.02 -9.62
N SER A 93 -34.33 -27.87 -9.98
CA SER A 93 -35.25 -27.67 -11.10
C SER A 93 -36.11 -26.44 -10.82
N GLN A 94 -35.65 -25.26 -11.21
CA GLN A 94 -36.53 -24.11 -11.38
C GLN A 94 -37.26 -24.29 -12.72
N GLY A 95 -38.59 -24.20 -12.65
CA GLY A 95 -39.52 -24.55 -13.69
C GLY A 95 -39.13 -24.04 -15.09
N ALA A 96 -38.88 -24.99 -15.97
CA ALA A 96 -38.82 -24.73 -17.40
C ALA A 96 -40.21 -24.25 -17.84
N GLU A 97 -40.29 -23.05 -18.41
CA GLU A 97 -41.44 -22.70 -19.25
C GLU A 97 -41.57 -23.75 -20.33
N ALA A 98 -42.80 -24.15 -20.64
CA ALA A 98 -43.12 -25.30 -21.45
C ALA A 98 -42.34 -25.32 -22.77
N GLY A 99 -41.34 -26.24 -22.89
CA GLY A 99 -40.68 -26.61 -24.13
C GLY A 99 -39.20 -26.26 -24.29
N GLY A 100 -38.56 -25.49 -23.36
CA GLY A 100 -37.16 -25.14 -23.49
C GLY A 100 -36.20 -26.06 -22.69
N PHE A 101 -34.91 -26.02 -22.99
CA PHE A 101 -33.85 -26.70 -22.22
C PHE A 101 -32.99 -25.69 -21.47
N VAL A 102 -32.37 -26.13 -20.39
CA VAL A 102 -31.42 -25.30 -19.61
C VAL A 102 -30.08 -25.34 -20.31
N ALA A 103 -29.46 -24.17 -20.50
CA ALA A 103 -28.10 -24.03 -20.97
C ALA A 103 -27.28 -23.30 -19.91
N ILE A 104 -26.15 -23.87 -19.55
CA ILE A 104 -25.24 -23.36 -18.57
C ILE A 104 -23.87 -23.26 -19.25
N GLU A 105 -23.13 -22.20 -18.97
CA GLU A 105 -21.76 -22.06 -19.42
C GLU A 105 -20.91 -23.26 -18.98
N ASP A 106 -19.97 -23.66 -19.81
CA ASP A 106 -19.06 -24.79 -19.66
C ASP A 106 -19.70 -26.16 -19.47
N ASP A 107 -21.05 -26.24 -19.44
CA ASP A 107 -21.77 -27.51 -19.37
C ASP A 107 -22.14 -27.98 -20.79
N PRO A 108 -21.63 -29.16 -21.25
CA PRO A 108 -21.86 -29.63 -22.61
C PRO A 108 -23.30 -30.04 -22.84
N LEU A 109 -23.90 -29.51 -23.89
CA LEU A 109 -25.22 -29.88 -24.42
C LEU A 109 -25.07 -30.94 -25.50
N ILE A 110 -26.01 -31.87 -25.57
CA ILE A 110 -26.02 -32.95 -26.58
C ILE A 110 -27.38 -32.96 -27.30
N VAL A 111 -27.33 -33.06 -28.61
CA VAL A 111 -28.51 -33.21 -29.47
C VAL A 111 -28.89 -34.67 -29.54
N ASP A 112 -30.11 -34.99 -29.12
CA ASP A 112 -30.71 -36.31 -29.32
C ASP A 112 -31.71 -36.25 -30.49
N THR A 113 -31.49 -37.02 -31.53
CA THR A 113 -32.32 -37.16 -32.71
C THR A 113 -33.05 -38.50 -32.80
N SER A 114 -32.94 -39.34 -31.75
CA SER A 114 -33.45 -40.70 -31.78
C SER A 114 -35.00 -40.80 -31.88
N SER A 115 -35.70 -39.74 -31.47
CA SER A 115 -37.17 -39.68 -31.53
C SER A 115 -37.72 -39.14 -32.88
N ILE A 116 -36.84 -38.73 -33.80
CA ILE A 116 -37.27 -38.22 -35.10
C ILE A 116 -37.57 -39.39 -36.00
N MET A 117 -38.79 -39.38 -36.56
CA MET A 117 -39.26 -40.34 -37.51
C MET A 117 -39.73 -39.63 -38.79
N ASP A 118 -39.45 -40.24 -39.91
CA ASP A 118 -39.86 -39.79 -41.23
C ASP A 118 -40.29 -40.99 -42.06
N ASP A 119 -41.53 -40.99 -42.49
CA ASP A 119 -42.11 -42.13 -43.25
C ASP A 119 -41.46 -42.30 -44.62
N ASP A 120 -40.92 -41.23 -45.19
CA ASP A 120 -40.16 -41.22 -46.46
C ASP A 120 -38.68 -41.60 -46.28
N GLY A 121 -38.29 -41.87 -45.04
CA GLY A 121 -36.93 -42.27 -44.65
C GLY A 121 -36.00 -41.09 -44.36
N MET A 122 -35.27 -41.22 -43.28
CA MET A 122 -34.35 -40.17 -42.81
C MET A 122 -32.94 -40.41 -43.37
N GLY A 123 -32.43 -39.43 -44.10
CA GLY A 123 -31.05 -39.45 -44.58
C GLY A 123 -30.06 -39.00 -43.51
N LYS A 124 -28.84 -38.68 -43.93
CA LYS A 124 -27.79 -38.20 -43.00
C LYS A 124 -28.17 -36.86 -42.40
N VAL A 125 -28.30 -36.80 -41.09
CA VAL A 125 -28.59 -35.60 -40.32
C VAL A 125 -27.36 -34.68 -40.24
N SER A 126 -27.54 -33.41 -40.53
CA SER A 126 -26.60 -32.34 -40.30
C SER A 126 -27.12 -31.45 -39.16
N VAL A 127 -26.23 -31.10 -38.25
CA VAL A 127 -26.54 -30.31 -37.04
C VAL A 127 -25.92 -28.90 -37.21
N GLN A 128 -26.65 -27.89 -36.77
CA GLN A 128 -26.18 -26.50 -36.67
C GLN A 128 -26.76 -25.84 -35.41
N TRP A 129 -25.88 -25.48 -34.48
CA TRP A 129 -26.27 -24.68 -33.34
C TRP A 129 -26.46 -23.23 -33.72
N GLN A 130 -27.50 -22.61 -33.19
CA GLN A 130 -27.88 -21.22 -33.43
C GLN A 130 -28.01 -20.49 -32.10
N ILE A 131 -27.78 -19.18 -32.15
CA ILE A 131 -27.81 -18.27 -30.99
C ILE A 131 -28.73 -17.08 -31.31
N SER A 132 -29.40 -16.57 -30.28
CA SER A 132 -30.23 -15.36 -30.36
C SER A 132 -30.19 -14.58 -29.06
N GLY A 133 -30.13 -13.26 -29.16
CA GLY A 133 -30.26 -12.35 -28.01
C GLY A 133 -31.68 -11.91 -27.71
N ASP A 134 -32.63 -12.10 -28.67
CA ASP A 134 -34.01 -11.54 -28.65
C ASP A 134 -35.11 -12.51 -29.07
N ASP A 135 -34.77 -13.79 -29.28
CA ASP A 135 -35.67 -14.86 -29.82
C ASP A 135 -36.22 -14.62 -31.21
N ASN A 136 -35.99 -13.46 -31.81
CA ASN A 136 -36.52 -13.12 -33.15
C ASN A 136 -35.49 -13.39 -34.23
N LYS A 137 -34.21 -13.07 -33.92
CA LYS A 137 -33.13 -13.14 -34.89
C LYS A 137 -32.11 -14.19 -34.50
N TRP A 138 -32.16 -15.33 -35.21
CA TRP A 138 -31.26 -16.45 -34.97
C TRP A 138 -30.10 -16.45 -35.94
N MET A 139 -28.89 -16.57 -35.41
CA MET A 139 -27.66 -16.65 -36.18
C MET A 139 -26.96 -18.01 -35.95
N ASN A 140 -26.34 -18.55 -36.98
CA ASN A 140 -25.53 -19.76 -36.86
C ASN A 140 -24.29 -19.47 -36.08
N ILE A 141 -24.00 -20.30 -35.07
CA ILE A 141 -22.71 -20.28 -34.37
C ILE A 141 -21.71 -20.92 -35.33
N THR A 142 -20.69 -20.15 -35.73
CA THR A 142 -19.68 -20.60 -36.68
C THR A 142 -18.94 -21.82 -36.15
N GLY A 143 -18.90 -22.89 -36.94
CA GLY A 143 -18.22 -24.16 -36.61
C GLY A 143 -18.98 -25.06 -35.62
N ALA A 144 -20.12 -24.65 -35.08
CA ALA A 144 -20.92 -25.45 -34.15
C ALA A 144 -21.86 -26.39 -34.90
N THR A 145 -21.30 -27.45 -35.51
CA THR A 145 -21.98 -28.44 -36.35
C THR A 145 -21.95 -29.86 -35.78
N GLN A 146 -21.43 -30.02 -34.58
CA GLN A 146 -21.37 -31.32 -33.90
C GLN A 146 -22.64 -31.55 -33.08
N GLN A 147 -22.91 -32.82 -32.74
CA GLN A 147 -23.99 -33.20 -31.84
C GLN A 147 -23.84 -32.61 -30.44
N SER A 148 -22.61 -32.37 -30.02
CA SER A 148 -22.34 -31.72 -28.74
C SER A 148 -21.90 -30.27 -28.94
N PHE A 149 -22.26 -29.41 -28.00
CA PHE A 149 -21.88 -28.00 -27.97
C PHE A 149 -21.72 -27.56 -26.51
N THR A 150 -20.61 -26.94 -26.18
CA THR A 150 -20.36 -26.34 -24.87
C THR A 150 -20.50 -24.83 -24.98
N PRO A 151 -21.50 -24.23 -24.33
CA PRO A 151 -21.58 -22.76 -24.24
C PRO A 151 -20.34 -22.20 -23.55
N GLN A 152 -19.92 -21.02 -23.93
CA GLN A 152 -18.79 -20.28 -23.36
C GLN A 152 -19.27 -18.90 -22.93
N GLN A 153 -18.44 -18.11 -22.22
CA GLN A 153 -18.75 -16.77 -21.73
C GLN A 153 -19.43 -15.85 -22.77
N LYS A 154 -18.98 -15.89 -24.02
CA LYS A 154 -19.57 -15.09 -25.10
C LYS A 154 -21.04 -15.46 -25.45
N HIS A 155 -21.53 -16.59 -24.93
CA HIS A 155 -22.93 -17.06 -25.18
C HIS A 155 -23.81 -16.75 -23.97
N VAL A 156 -23.25 -16.36 -22.82
CA VAL A 156 -24.01 -16.04 -21.61
C VAL A 156 -25.04 -14.95 -21.85
N GLY A 157 -26.23 -15.14 -21.29
CA GLY A 157 -27.37 -14.24 -21.47
C GLY A 157 -28.12 -14.37 -22.78
N GLN A 158 -27.60 -15.13 -23.75
CA GLN A 158 -28.25 -15.41 -25.03
C GLN A 158 -28.90 -16.79 -25.01
N ARG A 159 -29.85 -17.02 -25.91
CA ARG A 159 -30.55 -18.30 -26.04
C ARG A 159 -29.95 -19.13 -27.16
N LEU A 160 -29.94 -20.43 -26.97
CA LEU A 160 -29.44 -21.43 -27.91
C LEU A 160 -30.62 -22.22 -28.47
N ARG A 161 -30.51 -22.67 -29.72
CA ARG A 161 -31.33 -23.73 -30.33
C ARG A 161 -30.51 -24.54 -31.32
N VAL A 162 -31.01 -25.69 -31.65
CA VAL A 162 -30.44 -26.54 -32.70
C VAL A 162 -31.33 -26.50 -33.93
N MET A 163 -30.73 -26.37 -35.09
CA MET A 163 -31.33 -26.64 -36.38
C MET A 163 -30.69 -27.92 -36.93
N ILE A 164 -31.50 -28.88 -37.28
CA ILE A 164 -31.07 -30.04 -38.04
C ILE A 164 -31.65 -30.01 -39.43
N ASN A 165 -30.94 -30.53 -40.39
CA ASN A 165 -31.38 -30.76 -41.73
C ASN A 165 -30.93 -32.10 -42.27
N TYR A 166 -31.73 -32.73 -43.09
CA TYR A 166 -31.41 -33.95 -43.80
C TYR A 166 -32.16 -33.99 -45.13
N VAL A 167 -31.79 -34.91 -46.00
CA VAL A 167 -32.54 -35.18 -47.22
C VAL A 167 -33.25 -36.53 -47.02
N ASP A 168 -34.56 -36.56 -47.21
CA ASP A 168 -35.38 -37.76 -47.09
C ASP A 168 -35.10 -38.79 -48.20
N GLY A 169 -35.78 -39.94 -48.16
CA GLY A 169 -35.65 -40.98 -49.18
C GLY A 169 -36.30 -40.61 -50.53
N GLN A 170 -37.08 -39.56 -50.58
CA GLN A 170 -37.74 -39.01 -51.82
C GLN A 170 -36.90 -37.84 -52.42
N GLY A 171 -35.86 -37.40 -51.75
CA GLY A 171 -34.95 -36.31 -52.18
C GLY A 171 -35.38 -34.92 -51.75
N ASN A 172 -36.31 -34.78 -50.80
CA ASN A 172 -36.70 -33.47 -50.23
C ASN A 172 -35.79 -33.09 -49.08
N MET A 173 -35.54 -31.79 -48.92
CA MET A 173 -34.78 -31.25 -47.80
C MET A 173 -35.71 -30.96 -46.63
N GLU A 174 -35.48 -31.65 -45.52
CA GLU A 174 -36.21 -31.45 -44.29
C GLU A 174 -35.40 -30.62 -43.28
N ILE A 175 -36.09 -29.70 -42.57
CA ILE A 175 -35.48 -28.81 -41.58
C ILE A 175 -36.32 -28.82 -40.32
N LEU A 176 -35.70 -29.26 -39.21
CA LEU A 176 -36.30 -29.21 -37.88
C LEU A 176 -35.51 -28.28 -36.97
N ARG A 177 -36.20 -27.66 -36.00
CA ARG A 177 -35.58 -26.79 -35.00
C ARG A 177 -36.05 -27.23 -33.63
N SER A 178 -35.10 -27.25 -32.66
CA SER A 178 -35.44 -27.46 -31.27
C SER A 178 -36.19 -26.24 -30.71
N PRO A 179 -36.92 -26.40 -29.59
CA PRO A 179 -37.22 -25.25 -28.72
C PRO A 179 -35.96 -24.49 -28.35
N ALA A 180 -36.12 -23.19 -28.06
CA ALA A 180 -35.00 -22.38 -27.56
C ALA A 180 -34.65 -22.73 -26.09
N SER A 181 -33.39 -22.61 -25.71
CA SER A 181 -33.01 -22.70 -24.33
C SER A 181 -33.51 -21.51 -23.52
N ASN A 182 -33.46 -21.59 -22.20
CA ASN A 182 -33.36 -20.39 -21.38
C ASN A 182 -32.09 -19.61 -21.77
N PRO A 183 -31.96 -18.31 -21.41
CA PRO A 183 -30.69 -17.63 -21.53
C PRO A 183 -29.59 -18.47 -20.89
N VAL A 184 -28.44 -18.62 -21.56
CA VAL A 184 -27.27 -19.30 -21.04
C VAL A 184 -26.91 -18.67 -19.70
N GLN A 185 -26.88 -19.52 -18.70
CA GLN A 185 -26.52 -19.09 -17.33
C GLN A 185 -25.01 -18.96 -17.20
N ASN A 186 -24.57 -17.94 -16.50
CA ASN A 186 -23.17 -17.73 -16.17
C ASN A 186 -22.69 -18.74 -15.12
N VAL A 187 -21.47 -19.19 -15.26
CA VAL A 187 -20.69 -19.87 -14.22
C VAL A 187 -19.54 -18.93 -13.87
N ASN A 188 -19.36 -18.65 -12.60
CA ASN A 188 -18.29 -17.73 -12.19
C ASN A 188 -16.90 -18.26 -12.56
N ASP A 189 -16.20 -17.54 -13.39
CA ASP A 189 -14.81 -17.75 -13.69
C ASP A 189 -13.91 -17.01 -12.69
N LYS A 190 -12.89 -17.70 -12.19
CA LYS A 190 -11.95 -17.04 -11.30
C LYS A 190 -11.00 -16.16 -12.11
N PRO A 191 -10.69 -14.96 -11.63
CA PRO A 191 -9.70 -14.11 -12.29
C PRO A 191 -8.36 -14.81 -12.43
N THR A 192 -7.72 -14.61 -13.57
CA THR A 192 -6.37 -15.07 -13.86
C THR A 192 -5.39 -13.90 -13.72
N GLY A 193 -4.10 -14.21 -13.53
CA GLY A 193 -3.09 -13.21 -13.19
C GLY A 193 -3.13 -12.84 -11.70
N SER A 194 -2.39 -11.83 -11.32
CA SER A 194 -2.32 -11.32 -9.94
C SER A 194 -1.82 -9.88 -9.92
N PRO A 195 -2.22 -9.07 -8.93
CA PRO A 195 -1.64 -7.73 -8.77
C PRO A 195 -0.15 -7.85 -8.47
N ILE A 196 0.67 -7.00 -9.11
CA ILE A 196 2.13 -6.99 -8.96
C ILE A 196 2.54 -5.76 -8.20
N LEU A 197 3.15 -5.97 -7.02
CA LEU A 197 3.74 -4.90 -6.23
C LEU A 197 5.18 -4.67 -6.67
N SER A 198 5.53 -3.42 -6.93
CA SER A 198 6.85 -2.94 -7.35
C SER A 198 7.23 -1.66 -6.61
N GLY A 199 8.48 -1.22 -6.76
CA GLY A 199 9.04 -0.06 -6.09
C GLY A 199 10.15 -0.43 -5.12
N THR A 200 10.80 0.58 -4.53
CA THR A 200 11.85 0.41 -3.52
C THR A 200 11.22 0.49 -2.14
N ALA A 201 11.45 -0.53 -1.31
CA ALA A 201 11.03 -0.52 0.08
C ALA A 201 12.04 0.27 0.93
N MET A 202 12.01 1.59 0.82
CA MET A 202 12.88 2.52 1.51
C MET A 202 12.06 3.76 1.90
N GLU A 203 12.36 4.34 3.02
CA GLU A 203 11.77 5.61 3.42
C GLU A 203 11.98 6.71 2.37
N GLY A 204 10.98 7.56 2.18
CA GLY A 204 10.99 8.58 1.14
C GLY A 204 10.53 8.09 -0.24
N ASP A 205 10.60 6.78 -0.52
CA ASP A 205 10.19 6.16 -1.78
C ASP A 205 8.69 5.79 -1.78
N ALA A 206 8.27 5.01 -2.78
CA ALA A 206 6.90 4.55 -2.91
C ALA A 206 6.84 3.10 -3.43
N LEU A 207 5.81 2.40 -3.00
CA LEU A 207 5.38 1.13 -3.58
C LEU A 207 4.19 1.38 -4.51
N VAL A 208 4.15 0.66 -5.62
CA VAL A 208 3.09 0.76 -6.63
C VAL A 208 2.55 -0.64 -6.91
N VAL A 209 1.22 -0.77 -6.92
CA VAL A 209 0.57 -2.00 -7.35
C VAL A 209 0.08 -1.87 -8.78
N ASP A 210 0.48 -2.80 -9.64
CA ASP A 210 0.04 -2.94 -11.03
C ASP A 210 -1.01 -4.04 -11.12
N THR A 211 -2.18 -3.70 -11.65
CA THR A 211 -3.31 -4.60 -11.85
C THR A 211 -3.50 -5.03 -13.31
N SER A 212 -2.65 -4.55 -14.22
CA SER A 212 -2.77 -4.77 -15.67
C SER A 212 -2.66 -6.23 -16.11
N THR A 213 -2.12 -7.09 -15.26
CA THR A 213 -1.99 -8.54 -15.50
C THR A 213 -3.24 -9.34 -15.12
N ILE A 214 -4.22 -8.69 -14.47
CA ILE A 214 -5.44 -9.36 -14.04
C ILE A 214 -6.41 -9.42 -15.22
N TYR A 215 -6.89 -10.61 -15.48
CA TYR A 215 -7.94 -10.86 -16.47
C TYR A 215 -9.04 -11.73 -15.83
N ASP A 216 -10.26 -11.30 -16.01
CA ASP A 216 -11.46 -11.96 -15.54
C ASP A 216 -12.42 -12.14 -16.73
N GLU A 217 -12.83 -13.38 -17.03
CA GLU A 217 -13.71 -13.69 -18.15
C GLU A 217 -15.11 -13.12 -17.92
N ASP A 218 -15.56 -13.12 -16.66
CA ASP A 218 -16.80 -12.48 -16.22
C ASP A 218 -16.75 -10.95 -16.25
N GLY A 219 -15.56 -10.40 -16.45
CA GLY A 219 -15.28 -8.99 -16.60
C GLY A 219 -14.99 -8.27 -15.29
N MET A 220 -13.80 -7.72 -15.20
CA MET A 220 -13.38 -6.92 -14.07
C MET A 220 -14.20 -5.64 -13.95
N GLY A 221 -14.83 -5.42 -12.80
CA GLY A 221 -15.49 -4.17 -12.44
C GLY A 221 -14.53 -3.10 -11.95
N LEU A 222 -15.06 -2.02 -11.36
CA LEU A 222 -14.26 -1.08 -10.60
C LEU A 222 -13.71 -1.80 -9.37
N TYR A 223 -12.44 -1.55 -9.03
CA TYR A 223 -11.77 -2.21 -7.92
C TYR A 223 -11.37 -1.24 -6.82
N ASP A 224 -11.31 -1.76 -5.62
CA ASP A 224 -10.75 -1.10 -4.45
C ASP A 224 -9.36 -1.66 -4.15
N VAL A 225 -8.49 -0.79 -3.68
CA VAL A 225 -7.14 -1.14 -3.20
C VAL A 225 -7.11 -1.04 -1.68
N ILE A 226 -6.68 -2.10 -1.02
CA ILE A 226 -6.48 -2.14 0.43
C ILE A 226 -5.03 -2.55 0.70
N TRP A 227 -4.28 -1.67 1.36
CA TRP A 227 -2.93 -1.99 1.78
C TRP A 227 -2.92 -2.71 3.12
N GLN A 228 -2.07 -3.69 3.22
CA GLN A 228 -1.76 -4.37 4.49
C GLN A 228 -0.27 -4.28 4.76
N ARG A 229 0.08 -4.20 6.04
CA ARG A 229 1.48 -4.22 6.51
C ARG A 229 1.71 -5.35 7.50
N SER A 230 2.97 -5.75 7.64
CA SER A 230 3.41 -6.77 8.58
C SER A 230 4.89 -6.57 8.93
N SER A 231 5.23 -6.67 10.20
CA SER A 231 6.64 -6.71 10.64
C SER A 231 7.27 -8.10 10.57
N THR A 232 6.46 -9.15 10.40
CA THR A 232 6.89 -10.55 10.42
C THR A 232 6.68 -11.29 9.10
N LYS A 233 5.97 -10.68 8.14
CA LYS A 233 5.46 -11.29 6.88
C LYS A 233 4.47 -12.44 7.11
N THR A 234 4.02 -12.68 8.34
CA THR A 234 3.08 -13.76 8.70
C THR A 234 1.74 -13.23 9.21
N GLU A 235 1.78 -12.19 10.05
CA GLU A 235 0.60 -11.53 10.59
C GLU A 235 0.40 -10.20 9.87
N TRP A 236 -0.79 -9.99 9.28
CA TRP A 236 -1.09 -8.84 8.44
C TRP A 236 -2.20 -8.00 9.04
N GLU A 237 -1.96 -6.71 9.14
CA GLU A 237 -2.96 -5.71 9.53
C GLU A 237 -3.25 -4.74 8.39
N THR A 238 -4.48 -4.25 8.32
CA THR A 238 -4.84 -3.22 7.33
C THR A 238 -4.13 -1.92 7.64
N TYR A 239 -3.42 -1.37 6.65
CA TYR A 239 -2.81 -0.05 6.75
C TYR A 239 -3.88 1.02 6.44
N PRO A 240 -4.23 1.88 7.42
CA PRO A 240 -5.38 2.77 7.29
C PRO A 240 -5.13 3.87 6.25
N ASN A 241 -6.22 4.33 5.62
CA ASN A 241 -6.25 5.47 4.70
C ASN A 241 -5.41 5.33 3.41
N ALA A 242 -4.84 4.17 3.14
CA ALA A 242 -4.14 3.86 1.90
C ALA A 242 -5.09 3.09 0.97
N THR A 243 -5.68 3.79 0.00
CA THR A 243 -6.72 3.25 -0.91
C THR A 243 -6.40 3.48 -2.38
N THR A 244 -5.19 3.94 -2.68
CA THR A 244 -4.71 4.16 -4.04
C THR A 244 -3.68 3.10 -4.44
N GLU A 245 -3.39 3.01 -5.72
CA GLU A 245 -2.37 2.10 -6.26
C GLU A 245 -0.95 2.46 -5.81
N VAL A 246 -0.74 3.65 -5.29
CA VAL A 246 0.56 4.14 -4.82
C VAL A 246 0.55 4.32 -3.32
N LEU A 247 1.48 3.64 -2.64
CA LEU A 247 1.76 3.82 -1.23
C LEU A 247 3.09 4.55 -1.05
N ARG A 248 3.06 5.77 -0.53
CA ARG A 248 4.27 6.51 -0.15
C ARG A 248 4.75 6.04 1.21
N LEU A 249 6.05 5.86 1.31
CA LEU A 249 6.71 5.35 2.51
C LEU A 249 7.36 6.50 3.27
N GLY A 250 7.04 6.67 4.52
CA GLY A 250 7.70 7.61 5.45
C GLY A 250 8.11 6.86 6.71
N GLN A 251 8.58 7.55 7.73
CA GLN A 251 9.11 6.99 8.97
C GLN A 251 8.18 5.94 9.61
N ASN A 252 6.86 6.17 9.61
CA ASN A 252 5.89 5.23 10.15
C ASN A 252 5.78 3.89 9.40
N ASN A 253 6.42 3.79 8.24
CA ASN A 253 6.44 2.59 7.41
C ASN A 253 7.69 1.74 7.61
N VAL A 254 8.73 2.30 8.23
CA VAL A 254 10.02 1.65 8.48
C VAL A 254 9.82 0.39 9.32
N GLY A 255 10.51 -0.70 8.93
CA GLY A 255 10.43 -2.00 9.62
C GLY A 255 9.19 -2.83 9.29
N TYR A 256 8.34 -2.40 8.35
CA TYR A 256 7.20 -3.17 7.86
C TYR A 256 7.38 -3.60 6.40
N SER A 257 6.86 -4.76 6.07
CA SER A 257 6.61 -5.20 4.69
C SER A 257 5.16 -4.95 4.33
N TYR A 258 4.88 -4.73 3.06
CA TYR A 258 3.57 -4.38 2.53
C TYR A 258 3.09 -5.36 1.49
N ARG A 259 1.76 -5.49 1.36
CA ARG A 259 1.06 -6.11 0.25
C ARG A 259 -0.22 -5.35 -0.05
N ALA A 260 -0.69 -5.44 -1.28
CA ALA A 260 -1.97 -4.89 -1.69
C ALA A 260 -3.01 -6.00 -1.86
N ILE A 261 -4.23 -5.71 -1.44
CA ILE A 261 -5.41 -6.53 -1.74
C ILE A 261 -6.25 -5.74 -2.72
N ILE A 262 -6.57 -6.36 -3.85
CA ILE A 262 -7.47 -5.82 -4.87
C ILE A 262 -8.81 -6.53 -4.70
N THR A 263 -9.89 -5.78 -4.59
CA THR A 263 -11.25 -6.31 -4.50
C THR A 263 -12.14 -5.63 -5.52
N TYR A 264 -12.95 -6.41 -6.24
CA TYR A 264 -13.95 -5.88 -7.16
C TYR A 264 -15.19 -6.80 -7.20
N VAL A 265 -16.21 -6.35 -7.85
CA VAL A 265 -17.39 -7.14 -8.18
C VAL A 265 -17.44 -7.24 -9.70
N ASP A 266 -17.55 -8.45 -10.24
CA ASP A 266 -17.64 -8.72 -11.64
C ASP A 266 -19.01 -8.27 -12.25
N ARG A 267 -19.23 -8.51 -13.54
CA ARG A 267 -20.47 -8.13 -14.21
C ARG A 267 -21.66 -8.99 -13.80
N TYR A 268 -21.42 -10.18 -13.23
CA TYR A 268 -22.43 -11.11 -12.76
C TYR A 268 -22.61 -11.10 -11.24
N ASN A 269 -22.05 -10.05 -10.59
CA ASN A 269 -22.21 -9.76 -9.15
C ASN A 269 -21.49 -10.72 -8.23
N THR A 270 -20.39 -11.36 -8.68
CA THR A 270 -19.49 -12.10 -7.83
C THR A 270 -18.39 -11.18 -7.33
N ARG A 271 -18.03 -11.32 -6.05
CA ARG A 271 -16.96 -10.55 -5.44
C ARG A 271 -15.65 -11.32 -5.54
N GLU A 272 -14.67 -10.71 -6.20
CA GLU A 272 -13.33 -11.25 -6.35
C GLU A 272 -12.34 -10.55 -5.44
N VAL A 273 -11.32 -11.31 -4.98
CA VAL A 273 -10.27 -10.83 -4.06
C VAL A 273 -8.94 -11.40 -4.50
N LEU A 274 -7.99 -10.51 -4.85
CA LEU A 274 -6.64 -10.88 -5.23
C LEU A 274 -5.64 -10.22 -4.30
N ILE A 275 -4.51 -10.89 -4.08
CA ILE A 275 -3.44 -10.41 -3.20
C ILE A 275 -2.15 -10.34 -3.99
N SER A 276 -1.42 -9.22 -3.86
CA SER A 276 -0.13 -9.02 -4.51
C SER A 276 0.99 -9.86 -3.89
N ASN A 277 2.15 -9.91 -4.54
CA ASN A 277 3.40 -10.24 -3.87
C ASN A 277 3.67 -9.27 -2.70
N VAL A 278 4.60 -9.67 -1.83
CA VAL A 278 5.00 -8.93 -0.63
C VAL A 278 6.26 -8.12 -0.92
N SER A 279 6.32 -6.88 -0.41
CA SER A 279 7.54 -6.06 -0.47
C SER A 279 8.64 -6.62 0.45
N GLU A 280 9.85 -6.14 0.28
CA GLU A 280 10.86 -6.22 1.34
C GLU A 280 10.44 -5.34 2.54
N LEU A 281 11.16 -5.47 3.67
CA LEU A 281 11.02 -4.55 4.80
C LEU A 281 11.44 -3.15 4.36
N VAL A 282 10.65 -2.16 4.72
CA VAL A 282 11.00 -0.75 4.47
C VAL A 282 12.23 -0.41 5.32
N LEU A 283 13.27 0.03 4.64
CA LEU A 283 14.52 0.46 5.25
C LEU A 283 14.41 1.92 5.68
N ASN A 284 15.08 2.24 6.78
CA ASN A 284 15.24 3.61 7.26
C ASN A 284 16.19 4.39 6.37
N VAL A 285 15.93 5.69 6.23
CA VAL A 285 16.88 6.69 5.75
C VAL A 285 17.14 7.63 6.92
N ASP A 286 18.41 7.83 7.27
CA ASP A 286 18.82 8.68 8.38
C ASP A 286 18.32 10.12 8.21
N ASP A 287 17.50 10.59 9.14
CA ASP A 287 17.01 11.95 9.21
C ASP A 287 17.90 12.81 10.10
N PRO A 288 18.14 14.09 9.78
CA PRO A 288 18.99 14.93 10.58
C PRO A 288 18.31 15.34 11.89
N VAL A 289 19.10 15.38 12.98
CA VAL A 289 18.66 16.00 14.24
C VAL A 289 18.25 17.44 14.02
N GLU A 290 17.04 17.77 14.39
CA GLU A 290 16.46 19.12 14.30
C GLU A 290 16.46 19.82 15.67
N GLY A 291 16.42 21.18 15.60
CA GLY A 291 16.36 22.03 16.77
C GLY A 291 17.73 22.49 17.28
N GLU A 292 17.75 23.11 18.45
CA GLU A 292 18.96 23.63 19.07
C GLU A 292 18.96 23.44 20.59
N ILE A 293 20.15 23.31 21.15
CA ILE A 293 20.33 23.33 22.61
C ILE A 293 20.62 24.75 23.08
N LEU A 294 19.95 25.18 24.14
CA LEU A 294 19.98 26.57 24.61
C LEU A 294 20.64 26.65 26.00
N LEU A 295 21.60 27.56 26.14
CA LEU A 295 22.17 27.90 27.45
C LEU A 295 21.23 28.84 28.22
N SER A 296 21.09 28.61 29.50
CA SER A 296 20.36 29.43 30.46
C SER A 296 21.24 29.69 31.69
N GLY A 297 21.10 30.86 32.28
CA GLY A 297 21.90 31.31 33.41
C GLY A 297 22.87 32.42 33.03
N GLU A 298 23.43 33.10 34.05
CA GLU A 298 24.38 34.18 33.83
C GLU A 298 25.83 33.64 33.90
N PRO A 299 26.70 33.99 32.96
CA PRO A 299 28.08 33.57 32.97
C PRO A 299 28.89 34.42 34.00
N VAL A 300 28.67 34.14 35.27
CA VAL A 300 29.31 34.82 36.42
C VAL A 300 29.87 33.77 37.33
N GLU A 301 31.04 34.01 37.89
CA GLU A 301 31.66 33.14 38.89
C GLU A 301 30.73 32.86 40.07
N GLY A 302 30.62 31.62 40.47
CA GLY A 302 29.70 31.14 41.51
C GLY A 302 28.31 30.76 41.05
N GLU A 303 27.87 31.25 39.89
CA GLU A 303 26.57 30.94 39.29
C GLU A 303 26.61 29.62 38.51
N THR A 304 25.42 29.17 38.11
CA THR A 304 25.23 27.93 37.36
C THR A 304 24.73 28.23 35.95
N LEU A 305 25.39 27.70 34.94
CA LEU A 305 24.84 27.59 33.60
C LEU A 305 24.12 26.25 33.47
N SER A 306 22.94 26.28 32.82
CA SER A 306 22.17 25.11 32.47
C SER A 306 21.96 25.06 30.97
N VAL A 307 21.76 23.86 30.46
CA VAL A 307 21.38 23.66 29.04
C VAL A 307 19.99 23.05 28.97
N ARG A 308 19.16 23.59 28.07
CA ARG A 308 17.88 23.07 27.71
C ARG A 308 17.99 22.31 26.40
N THR A 309 17.40 21.12 26.35
CA THR A 309 17.45 20.19 25.21
C THR A 309 16.06 19.83 24.71
N ASP A 310 15.03 20.46 25.27
CA ASP A 310 13.60 20.18 25.01
C ASP A 310 13.15 20.56 23.58
N ASN A 311 13.96 21.30 22.83
CA ASN A 311 13.71 21.66 21.44
C ASN A 311 14.43 20.73 20.44
N VAL A 312 15.13 19.72 20.92
CA VAL A 312 15.84 18.76 20.05
C VAL A 312 14.89 17.64 19.70
N SER A 313 14.75 17.39 18.43
CA SER A 313 13.94 16.29 17.86
C SER A 313 14.70 15.58 16.74
N ASP A 314 14.25 14.39 16.44
CA ASP A 314 14.79 13.54 15.41
C ASP A 314 13.63 12.67 14.91
N GLU A 315 13.39 12.61 13.59
CA GLU A 315 12.29 11.84 13.03
C GLU A 315 12.53 10.34 13.23
N ASP A 316 13.81 9.92 13.24
CA ASP A 316 14.24 8.57 13.57
C ASP A 316 14.07 8.21 15.06
N GLY A 317 13.69 9.19 15.87
CA GLY A 317 13.54 9.08 17.31
C GLY A 317 14.88 9.18 18.06
N ILE A 318 14.85 9.69 19.28
CA ILE A 318 16.04 9.83 20.12
C ILE A 318 16.11 8.67 21.10
N ALA A 319 17.09 7.78 20.91
CA ALA A 319 17.41 6.69 21.86
C ALA A 319 18.15 7.22 23.08
N SER A 320 19.10 8.16 22.90
CA SER A 320 19.79 8.80 24.00
C SER A 320 20.29 10.20 23.65
N LEU A 321 20.32 11.08 24.63
CA LEU A 321 20.94 12.40 24.57
C LEU A 321 21.81 12.61 25.76
N SER A 322 23.08 12.89 25.52
CA SER A 322 24.06 13.18 26.57
C SER A 322 24.66 14.58 26.38
N VAL A 323 24.97 15.28 27.50
CA VAL A 323 25.50 16.63 27.47
C VAL A 323 26.87 16.65 28.09
N SER A 324 27.83 17.22 27.40
CA SER A 324 29.15 17.57 27.88
C SER A 324 29.41 19.07 27.72
N TRP A 325 30.42 19.58 28.38
CA TRP A 325 30.74 20.98 28.43
C TRP A 325 32.12 21.26 27.86
N GLU A 326 32.24 22.38 27.14
CA GLU A 326 33.49 22.84 26.59
C GLU A 326 33.75 24.30 27.00
N HIS A 327 35.01 24.68 27.12
CA HIS A 327 35.44 26.03 27.40
C HIS A 327 36.46 26.55 26.39
N SER A 328 36.47 27.86 26.16
CA SER A 328 37.44 28.52 25.29
C SER A 328 37.79 29.91 25.77
N LYS A 329 39.06 30.32 25.57
CA LYS A 329 39.51 31.69 25.83
C LYS A 329 39.30 32.67 24.66
N ASP A 330 39.26 32.13 23.45
CA ASP A 330 39.29 32.89 22.21
C ASP A 330 38.03 32.65 21.35
N GLY A 331 37.11 31.82 21.80
CA GLY A 331 35.90 31.45 21.08
C GLY A 331 36.16 30.58 19.83
N ARG A 332 37.43 30.16 19.61
CA ARG A 332 37.83 29.35 18.44
C ARG A 332 38.35 27.98 18.85
N ASN A 333 39.23 27.98 19.86
CA ASN A 333 39.84 26.74 20.35
C ASN A 333 39.09 26.25 21.59
N TRP A 334 38.27 25.18 21.41
CA TRP A 334 37.42 24.60 22.43
C TRP A 334 38.08 23.38 23.05
N ARG A 335 37.99 23.27 24.36
CA ARG A 335 38.50 22.11 25.13
C ARG A 335 37.38 21.54 25.97
N ALA A 336 37.19 20.22 25.88
CA ALA A 336 36.24 19.51 26.71
C ALA A 336 36.60 19.62 28.19
N LEU A 337 35.57 19.66 29.01
CA LEU A 337 35.71 19.53 30.47
C LEU A 337 35.65 18.06 30.82
N ASP A 338 36.63 17.61 31.63
CA ASP A 338 36.63 16.25 32.14
C ASP A 338 35.68 16.15 33.34
N MET A 339 34.40 15.88 32.98
CA MET A 339 33.32 15.76 33.96
C MET A 339 32.24 14.81 33.42
N PRO A 340 31.45 14.18 34.31
CA PRO A 340 30.28 13.39 33.85
C PRO A 340 29.28 14.21 33.07
N SER A 341 28.49 13.53 32.18
CA SER A 341 27.38 14.16 31.46
C SER A 341 26.41 14.81 32.44
N THR A 342 26.12 16.09 32.21
CA THR A 342 25.22 16.87 33.07
C THR A 342 24.64 18.04 32.29
N THR A 343 23.38 18.37 32.56
CA THR A 343 22.69 19.51 31.98
C THR A 343 22.97 20.85 32.68
N ALA A 344 23.83 20.85 33.71
CA ALA A 344 24.18 22.05 34.44
C ALA A 344 25.65 22.02 34.93
N ILE A 345 26.32 23.18 34.90
CA ILE A 345 27.69 23.36 35.38
C ILE A 345 27.77 24.58 36.28
N LYS A 346 28.41 24.44 37.45
CA LYS A 346 28.72 25.55 38.33
C LYS A 346 30.04 26.20 37.90
N LEU A 347 30.02 27.50 37.71
CA LEU A 347 31.16 28.27 37.23
C LEU A 347 32.07 28.64 38.42
N GLY A 348 33.23 28.00 38.50
CA GLY A 348 34.25 28.36 39.49
C GLY A 348 35.27 29.37 38.95
N GLN A 349 36.20 29.80 39.78
CA GLN A 349 37.29 30.74 39.47
C GLN A 349 38.09 30.35 38.20
N SER A 350 38.26 29.04 37.95
CA SER A 350 38.99 28.53 36.77
C SER A 350 38.34 28.87 35.42
N PHE A 351 37.07 29.23 35.44
CA PHE A 351 36.32 29.58 34.23
C PHE A 351 36.30 31.10 33.94
N VAL A 352 36.79 31.93 34.90
CA VAL A 352 36.80 33.39 34.71
C VAL A 352 37.55 33.78 33.44
N GLY A 353 36.92 34.60 32.60
CA GLY A 353 37.45 35.02 31.31
C GLY A 353 37.33 34.02 30.19
N MET A 354 36.72 32.85 30.43
CA MET A 354 36.44 31.84 29.42
C MET A 354 34.99 31.90 28.96
N GLN A 355 34.76 31.58 27.70
CA GLN A 355 33.45 31.26 27.15
C GLN A 355 33.17 29.78 27.38
N ILE A 356 31.92 29.47 27.65
CA ILE A 356 31.44 28.10 27.89
C ILE A 356 30.37 27.77 26.81
N ARG A 357 30.43 26.55 26.31
CA ARG A 357 29.35 25.99 25.49
C ARG A 357 29.01 24.57 25.92
N ALA A 358 27.77 24.16 25.64
CA ALA A 358 27.37 22.79 25.77
C ALA A 358 27.56 22.07 24.42
N LYS A 359 27.93 20.82 24.48
CA LYS A 359 27.98 19.85 23.41
C LYS A 359 26.99 18.75 23.75
N ALA A 360 25.93 18.56 22.96
CA ALA A 360 25.07 17.41 23.09
C ALA A 360 25.42 16.37 22.04
N THR A 361 25.50 15.13 22.47
CA THR A 361 25.60 13.95 21.61
C THR A 361 24.25 13.25 21.64
N VAL A 362 23.59 13.21 20.50
CA VAL A 362 22.30 12.58 20.27
C VAL A 362 22.56 11.26 19.53
N VAL A 363 21.96 10.18 20.01
CA VAL A 363 21.97 8.88 19.32
C VAL A 363 20.50 8.55 19.01
N ASP A 364 20.19 8.32 17.75
CA ASP A 364 18.84 7.95 17.31
C ASP A 364 18.50 6.49 17.64
N THR A 365 17.31 6.05 17.27
CA THR A 365 16.84 4.67 17.51
C THR A 365 17.49 3.64 16.58
N PHE A 366 18.14 4.08 15.50
CA PHE A 366 18.89 3.25 14.56
C PHE A 366 20.39 3.24 14.84
N GLY A 367 20.86 4.03 15.84
CA GLY A 367 22.23 4.04 16.34
C GLY A 367 23.15 5.04 15.66
N VAL A 368 22.62 6.00 14.88
CA VAL A 368 23.41 7.08 14.30
C VAL A 368 23.68 8.14 15.37
N GLU A 369 24.92 8.62 15.44
CA GLU A 369 25.36 9.62 16.41
C GLU A 369 25.50 10.99 15.75
N THR A 370 24.75 11.98 16.24
CA THR A 370 24.84 13.38 15.81
C THR A 370 25.26 14.27 16.97
N VAL A 371 26.17 15.22 16.67
CA VAL A 371 26.68 16.18 17.66
C VAL A 371 26.18 17.58 17.33
N ILE A 372 25.54 18.20 18.33
CA ILE A 372 25.07 19.60 18.24
C ILE A 372 25.67 20.45 19.35
N TYR A 373 25.86 21.73 19.09
CA TYR A 373 26.49 22.66 20.04
C TYR A 373 25.54 23.80 20.36
N SER A 374 25.58 24.25 21.62
CA SER A 374 24.95 25.51 21.98
C SER A 374 25.73 26.71 21.41
N LYS A 375 25.06 27.86 21.29
CA LYS A 375 25.76 29.13 21.18
C LYS A 375 26.65 29.31 22.40
N PRO A 376 27.89 29.83 22.23
CA PRO A 376 28.79 30.10 23.39
C PRO A 376 28.19 31.15 24.30
N SER A 377 28.47 31.03 25.61
CA SER A 377 28.21 32.08 26.59
C SER A 377 29.11 33.31 26.33
N ASN A 378 28.76 34.43 26.90
CA ASN A 378 29.76 35.49 27.12
C ASN A 378 30.89 34.95 28.04
N ALA A 379 32.04 35.67 28.03
CA ALA A 379 33.12 35.34 28.94
C ALA A 379 32.65 35.42 30.41
N VAL A 380 32.97 34.40 31.21
CA VAL A 380 32.61 34.34 32.63
C VAL A 380 33.17 35.55 33.35
N LYS A 381 32.31 36.30 34.01
CA LYS A 381 32.67 37.48 34.80
C LYS A 381 33.22 37.06 36.16
N ASN A 382 34.23 37.73 36.64
CA ASN A 382 34.78 37.53 37.98
C ASN A 382 33.89 38.13 39.06
N VAL A 383 33.78 37.43 40.20
CA VAL A 383 33.25 37.98 41.45
C VAL A 383 34.41 38.17 42.40
N ASN A 384 34.55 39.39 42.98
CA ASN A 384 35.60 39.64 43.90
C ASN A 384 35.43 38.84 45.20
N ASN A 385 36.33 37.91 45.43
CA ASN A 385 36.34 37.10 46.66
C ASN A 385 37.28 37.73 47.70
N ALA A 386 36.83 37.87 48.93
CA ALA A 386 37.65 38.34 49.99
C ALA A 386 38.78 37.33 50.32
N PRO A 387 40.00 37.82 50.59
CA PRO A 387 41.09 36.93 50.95
C PRO A 387 40.75 36.20 52.25
N VAL A 388 41.02 34.90 52.29
CA VAL A 388 40.88 34.08 53.50
C VAL A 388 42.25 33.71 54.01
N GLY A 389 42.43 33.69 55.33
CA GLY A 389 43.69 33.33 56.02
C GLY A 389 44.02 34.27 57.16
N SER A 390 45.04 33.95 57.91
CA SER A 390 45.53 34.77 58.99
C SER A 390 47.00 35.18 58.76
N ILE A 391 47.28 36.44 59.06
CA ILE A 391 48.65 36.94 59.02
C ILE A 391 49.35 36.54 60.37
N THR A 392 50.36 35.72 60.27
CA THR A 392 51.16 35.37 61.43
C THR A 392 52.48 36.15 61.43
N VAL A 393 52.69 36.94 62.42
CA VAL A 393 53.97 37.62 62.63
C VAL A 393 54.83 36.77 63.56
N ARG A 394 56.02 36.37 63.11
CA ARG A 394 57.00 35.65 63.91
C ARG A 394 58.18 36.57 64.14
N ARG A 395 58.68 36.54 65.39
CA ARG A 395 59.98 37.19 65.77
C ARG A 395 61.11 36.40 65.11
N VAL A 396 61.93 37.03 64.29
CA VAL A 396 63.16 36.40 63.81
C VAL A 396 64.06 36.36 65.02
N GLY A 397 64.41 35.15 65.50
CA GLY A 397 65.19 34.94 66.67
C GLY A 397 66.58 35.54 66.53
N SER A 398 67.01 36.10 67.58
CA SER A 398 68.42 36.51 67.84
C SER A 398 69.32 35.29 67.87
#